data_b7c6efacaee0cbf3c70f71b7af5addee
#
_entry.id   b7c6efacaee0cbf3c70f71b7af5addee
#
_cell.length_a   1.000
_cell.length_b   1.000
_cell.length_c   1.000
_cell.angle_alpha   90.00
_cell.angle_beta   90.00
_cell.angle_gamma   90.00
#
_symmetry.space_group_name_H-M   'P 1'
#
loop_
_entity.id
_entity.type
_entity.pdbx_description
1 polymer ?
#
loop_
_entity_poly.entity_id
_entity_poly.type
_entity_poly.pdbx_seq_one_letter_code
_entity_poly.pdbx_strand_id
1 'polypeptide(L)'
;VHILQYYKYNHQILELFTSYLFELSNKDIHFCNTLFWDLTYNIKNIIHAQFYATIRKKLIDSLHKRTYNIILNSHDFTKNLIELIKSDHTSFSISKNIQRHLINNEYKINDYLYIPINLNKKICKINASKVKILQSKTKPILIPCIHKEDNVEKNYTFMLKPEDLRKEYIIMNIIKIIDNILKTELDLDLHIVTYNILPISEKFGFIEFISNAYTIYDIKEEEKFSIQNFIIEKNPTITASELRENFSKSCAAYCVITYLLGIGDRHLENIMITKEGYIFNIDFGYVLGLDPKLLSPKFRLTTEMIDAMGGLHSKYFENFKQYCTIAFNCLRKHVDLFYILILQLTYIISQESNKKFTLEHIKKYIEQRFIPHKPNFNASIEFKYIIFNNSNTYSGSMIDYFHKKYKRLSKSSKSSTTPDTTHEHDQKNSSVYTSAINVFSGAQSSFKKMFSSS
;
A
#
# COMPACT_ATOMS: atom_id res chain seq x y z
N VAL A 1 -9.07 0.26 -18.93
CA VAL A 1 -8.32 -0.25 -20.09
C VAL A 1 -8.80 -1.63 -20.52
N HIS A 2 -9.05 -2.59 -19.63
CA HIS A 2 -9.54 -3.94 -19.99
C HIS A 2 -10.91 -3.91 -20.70
N ILE A 3 -11.81 -3.01 -20.34
CA ILE A 3 -13.08 -2.79 -21.03
C ILE A 3 -12.83 -2.41 -22.49
N LEU A 4 -11.85 -1.55 -22.77
CA LEU A 4 -11.46 -1.18 -24.13
C LEU A 4 -11.04 -2.40 -24.95
N GLN A 5 -10.28 -3.32 -24.34
CA GLN A 5 -9.86 -4.56 -24.97
C GLN A 5 -11.04 -5.47 -25.29
N TYR A 6 -12.02 -5.55 -24.40
CA TYR A 6 -13.22 -6.37 -24.61
C TYR A 6 -14.01 -5.89 -25.84
N TYR A 7 -14.14 -4.57 -26.00
CA TYR A 7 -14.90 -3.97 -27.12
C TYR A 7 -14.06 -3.67 -28.37
N LYS A 8 -12.80 -4.10 -28.45
CA LYS A 8 -11.89 -3.75 -29.56
C LYS A 8 -12.43 -4.12 -30.96
N TYR A 9 -13.31 -5.11 -31.05
CA TYR A 9 -13.94 -5.55 -32.32
C TYR A 9 -15.31 -4.91 -32.56
N ASN A 10 -15.88 -4.20 -31.60
CA ASN A 10 -17.12 -3.44 -31.77
C ASN A 10 -16.79 -1.94 -31.92
N HIS A 11 -16.59 -1.51 -33.14
CA HIS A 11 -16.14 -0.14 -33.44
C HIS A 11 -17.04 0.94 -32.86
N GLN A 12 -18.37 0.77 -32.94
CA GLN A 12 -19.30 1.77 -32.42
C GLN A 12 -19.23 1.93 -30.90
N ILE A 13 -19.26 0.83 -30.18
CA ILE A 13 -19.15 0.87 -28.71
C ILE A 13 -17.76 1.38 -28.29
N LEU A 14 -16.69 0.95 -28.96
CA LEU A 14 -15.34 1.40 -28.68
C LEU A 14 -15.20 2.92 -28.90
N GLU A 15 -15.77 3.44 -29.99
CA GLU A 15 -15.70 4.87 -30.31
C GLU A 15 -16.46 5.70 -29.28
N LEU A 16 -17.72 5.32 -28.96
CA LEU A 16 -18.49 5.98 -27.90
C LEU A 16 -17.76 5.97 -26.56
N PHE A 17 -17.22 4.82 -26.16
CA PHE A 17 -16.56 4.68 -24.88
C PHE A 17 -15.24 5.46 -24.83
N THR A 18 -14.43 5.44 -25.90
CA THR A 18 -13.20 6.23 -25.97
C THR A 18 -13.48 7.73 -25.97
N SER A 19 -14.51 8.19 -26.71
CA SER A 19 -14.92 9.60 -26.70
C SER A 19 -15.32 10.07 -25.31
N TYR A 20 -16.09 9.26 -24.57
CA TYR A 20 -16.44 9.54 -23.18
C TYR A 20 -15.21 9.62 -22.25
N LEU A 21 -14.26 8.67 -22.37
CA LEU A 21 -13.03 8.71 -21.59
C LEU A 21 -12.18 9.94 -21.91
N PHE A 22 -12.14 10.40 -23.16
CA PHE A 22 -11.37 11.58 -23.57
C PHE A 22 -12.04 12.87 -23.07
N GLU A 23 -13.36 12.92 -23.06
CA GLU A 23 -14.10 14.02 -22.45
C GLU A 23 -13.82 14.11 -20.94
N LEU A 24 -13.87 12.99 -20.21
CA LEU A 24 -13.48 12.94 -18.78
C LEU A 24 -12.04 13.36 -18.58
N SER A 25 -11.13 12.97 -19.47
CA SER A 25 -9.71 13.33 -19.39
C SER A 25 -9.46 14.84 -19.53
N ASN A 26 -10.30 15.54 -20.26
CA ASN A 26 -10.23 17.00 -20.36
C ASN A 26 -10.90 17.72 -19.18
N LYS A 27 -11.80 17.06 -18.46
CA LYS A 27 -12.46 17.58 -17.24
C LYS A 27 -11.63 17.32 -15.98
N ASP A 28 -10.97 16.16 -15.91
CA ASP A 28 -10.18 15.71 -14.74
C ASP A 28 -8.78 15.28 -15.16
N ILE A 29 -7.80 16.09 -14.80
CA ILE A 29 -6.39 15.83 -15.11
C ILE A 29 -5.83 14.58 -14.39
N HIS A 30 -6.36 14.22 -13.21
CA HIS A 30 -5.94 13.01 -12.50
C HIS A 30 -6.47 11.75 -13.20
N PHE A 31 -7.72 11.81 -13.68
CA PHE A 31 -8.26 10.76 -14.51
C PHE A 31 -7.44 10.61 -15.81
N CYS A 32 -7.14 11.73 -16.47
CA CYS A 32 -6.29 11.75 -17.67
C CYS A 32 -4.93 11.10 -17.41
N ASN A 33 -4.26 11.47 -16.32
CA ASN A 33 -2.96 10.92 -15.95
C ASN A 33 -3.02 9.40 -15.71
N THR A 34 -4.03 8.95 -14.99
CA THR A 34 -4.24 7.51 -14.73
C THR A 34 -4.49 6.75 -16.03
N LEU A 35 -5.36 7.26 -16.88
CA LEU A 35 -5.66 6.64 -18.18
C LEU A 35 -4.42 6.60 -19.09
N PHE A 36 -3.66 7.70 -19.15
CA PHE A 36 -2.43 7.78 -19.94
C PHE A 36 -1.39 6.74 -19.51
N TRP A 37 -1.14 6.61 -18.20
CA TRP A 37 -0.18 5.64 -17.68
C TRP A 37 -0.67 4.21 -17.80
N ASP A 38 -1.96 3.96 -17.63
CA ASP A 38 -2.60 2.65 -17.84
C ASP A 38 -2.46 2.19 -19.31
N LEU A 39 -2.71 3.09 -20.25
CA LEU A 39 -2.49 2.82 -21.68
C LEU A 39 -0.99 2.60 -21.96
N THR A 40 -0.11 3.43 -21.38
CA THR A 40 1.35 3.32 -21.54
C THR A 40 1.88 1.99 -20.99
N TYR A 41 1.36 1.56 -19.85
CA TYR A 41 1.68 0.26 -19.27
C TYR A 41 1.32 -0.89 -20.21
N ASN A 42 0.12 -0.88 -20.75
CA ASN A 42 -0.43 -1.95 -21.58
C ASN A 42 0.15 -2.00 -23.00
N ILE A 43 0.83 -0.95 -23.48
CA ILE A 43 1.58 -0.99 -24.78
C ILE A 43 2.67 -2.07 -24.78
N LYS A 44 3.19 -2.47 -23.62
CA LYS A 44 4.16 -3.55 -23.49
C LYS A 44 3.59 -4.95 -23.69
N ASN A 45 2.26 -5.08 -23.69
CA ASN A 45 1.59 -6.34 -23.99
C ASN A 45 1.72 -6.64 -25.49
N ILE A 46 2.52 -7.62 -25.85
CA ILE A 46 2.87 -7.96 -27.23
C ILE A 46 1.64 -8.16 -28.13
N ILE A 47 0.56 -8.77 -27.58
CA ILE A 47 -0.65 -9.11 -28.36
C ILE A 47 -1.49 -7.87 -28.69
N HIS A 48 -1.47 -6.83 -27.84
CA HIS A 48 -2.37 -5.66 -27.95
C HIS A 48 -1.62 -4.33 -27.99
N ALA A 49 -0.29 -4.34 -28.15
CA ALA A 49 0.56 -3.15 -28.13
C ALA A 49 0.06 -2.06 -29.08
N GLN A 50 -0.19 -2.42 -30.33
CA GLN A 50 -0.63 -1.47 -31.36
C GLN A 50 -2.01 -0.87 -31.04
N PHE A 51 -2.92 -1.66 -30.48
CA PHE A 51 -4.23 -1.19 -30.06
C PHE A 51 -4.13 -0.11 -28.99
N TYR A 52 -3.37 -0.40 -27.92
CA TYR A 52 -3.18 0.57 -26.83
C TYR A 52 -2.39 1.80 -27.25
N ALA A 53 -1.39 1.63 -28.11
CA ALA A 53 -0.63 2.76 -28.66
C ALA A 53 -1.52 3.70 -29.49
N THR A 54 -2.45 3.14 -30.28
CA THR A 54 -3.40 3.91 -31.09
C THR A 54 -4.36 4.70 -30.19
N ILE A 55 -4.92 4.08 -29.16
CA ILE A 55 -5.83 4.77 -28.23
C ILE A 55 -5.08 5.84 -27.44
N ARG A 56 -3.86 5.56 -26.97
CA ARG A 56 -3.03 6.56 -26.29
C ARG A 56 -2.73 7.76 -27.18
N LYS A 57 -2.40 7.53 -28.44
CA LYS A 57 -2.18 8.62 -29.40
C LYS A 57 -3.45 9.46 -29.54
N LYS A 58 -4.62 8.84 -29.79
CA LYS A 58 -5.90 9.54 -29.89
C LYS A 58 -6.23 10.32 -28.60
N LEU A 59 -5.95 9.76 -27.42
CA LEU A 59 -6.09 10.48 -26.15
C LEU A 59 -5.25 11.76 -26.17
N ILE A 60 -3.95 11.65 -26.47
CA ILE A 60 -3.02 12.79 -26.48
C ILE A 60 -3.50 13.87 -27.47
N ASP A 61 -3.90 13.45 -28.67
CA ASP A 61 -4.39 14.35 -29.73
C ASP A 61 -5.71 15.06 -29.34
N SER A 62 -6.49 14.50 -28.43
CA SER A 62 -7.76 15.07 -27.94
C SER A 62 -7.61 16.04 -26.76
N LEU A 63 -6.42 16.13 -26.14
CA LEU A 63 -6.23 16.92 -24.94
C LEU A 63 -6.16 18.43 -25.22
N HIS A 64 -6.74 19.21 -24.31
CA HIS A 64 -6.52 20.64 -24.28
C HIS A 64 -5.03 20.96 -24.07
N LYS A 65 -4.53 22.03 -24.69
CA LYS A 65 -3.10 22.42 -24.70
C LYS A 65 -2.43 22.39 -23.31
N ARG A 66 -3.13 22.87 -22.28
CA ARG A 66 -2.59 22.84 -20.92
C ARG A 66 -2.41 21.43 -20.39
N THR A 67 -3.45 20.60 -20.47
CA THR A 67 -3.42 19.21 -20.03
C THR A 67 -2.37 18.40 -20.80
N TYR A 68 -2.33 18.57 -22.12
CA TYR A 68 -1.30 18.00 -22.99
C TYR A 68 0.12 18.30 -22.48
N ASN A 69 0.43 19.58 -22.23
CA ASN A 69 1.76 19.97 -21.76
C ASN A 69 2.10 19.36 -20.40
N ILE A 70 1.15 19.32 -19.46
CA ILE A 70 1.37 18.74 -18.13
C ILE A 70 1.64 17.23 -18.23
N ILE A 71 0.85 16.50 -18.98
CA ILE A 71 0.99 15.05 -19.15
C ILE A 71 2.33 14.69 -19.80
N LEU A 72 2.71 15.40 -20.88
CA LEU A 72 3.98 15.10 -21.56
C LEU A 72 5.20 15.50 -20.72
N ASN A 73 5.18 16.63 -20.02
CA ASN A 73 6.28 16.98 -19.12
C ASN A 73 6.42 15.98 -17.97
N SER A 74 5.31 15.51 -17.40
CA SER A 74 5.33 14.46 -16.38
C SER A 74 5.89 13.13 -16.93
N HIS A 75 5.52 12.77 -18.15
CA HIS A 75 6.04 11.58 -18.83
C HIS A 75 7.55 11.67 -19.06
N ASP A 76 8.05 12.77 -19.63
CA ASP A 76 9.46 12.95 -19.95
C ASP A 76 10.32 13.02 -18.69
N PHE A 77 9.85 13.71 -17.65
CA PHE A 77 10.48 13.71 -16.34
C PHE A 77 10.61 12.28 -15.77
N THR A 78 9.54 11.50 -15.82
CA THR A 78 9.51 10.11 -15.33
C THR A 78 10.45 9.22 -16.14
N LYS A 79 10.41 9.33 -17.47
CA LYS A 79 11.27 8.56 -18.37
C LYS A 79 12.74 8.81 -18.08
N ASN A 80 13.15 10.06 -17.97
CA ASN A 80 14.53 10.44 -17.69
C ASN A 80 15.00 9.91 -16.33
N LEU A 81 14.18 9.96 -15.28
CA LEU A 81 14.52 9.37 -13.99
C LEU A 81 14.74 7.85 -14.08
N ILE A 82 13.88 7.15 -14.81
CA ILE A 82 13.99 5.69 -14.98
C ILE A 82 15.25 5.32 -15.79
N GLU A 83 15.60 6.08 -16.81
CA GLU A 83 16.81 5.86 -17.61
C GLU A 83 18.09 6.00 -16.77
N LEU A 84 18.15 7.00 -15.88
CA LEU A 84 19.26 7.16 -14.95
C LEU A 84 19.45 5.99 -13.99
N ILE A 85 18.34 5.36 -13.56
CA ILE A 85 18.38 4.18 -12.69
C ILE A 85 18.89 2.95 -13.44
N LYS A 86 18.53 2.81 -14.71
CA LYS A 86 18.93 1.66 -15.53
C LYS A 86 20.37 1.71 -15.98
N SER A 87 20.97 2.90 -16.07
CA SER A 87 22.34 3.11 -16.57
C SER A 87 23.43 2.78 -15.56
N ASP A 88 23.07 2.50 -14.31
CA ASP A 88 24.06 2.32 -13.24
C ASP A 88 23.73 1.15 -12.30
N HIS A 89 24.78 0.53 -11.74
CA HIS A 89 24.65 -0.72 -10.96
C HIS A 89 24.80 -0.53 -9.45
N THR A 90 25.30 0.63 -8.98
CA THR A 90 25.47 0.87 -7.53
C THR A 90 24.51 1.94 -6.99
N SER A 91 23.97 1.72 -5.79
CA SER A 91 23.03 2.67 -5.17
C SER A 91 23.64 4.06 -4.95
N PHE A 92 24.95 4.13 -4.72
CA PHE A 92 25.66 5.38 -4.49
C PHE A 92 25.80 6.20 -5.78
N SER A 93 26.18 5.56 -6.88
CA SER A 93 26.31 6.20 -8.19
C SER A 93 24.94 6.62 -8.74
N ILE A 94 23.90 5.79 -8.59
CA ILE A 94 22.53 6.13 -8.98
C ILE A 94 22.07 7.42 -8.27
N SER A 95 22.24 7.52 -6.94
CA SER A 95 21.86 8.72 -6.19
C SER A 95 22.60 9.96 -6.68
N LYS A 96 23.92 9.86 -6.86
CA LYS A 96 24.74 10.97 -7.38
C LYS A 96 24.37 11.35 -8.80
N ASN A 97 24.07 10.39 -9.67
CA ASN A 97 23.70 10.66 -11.05
C ASN A 97 22.34 11.35 -11.13
N ILE A 98 21.36 10.91 -10.34
CA ILE A 98 20.07 11.60 -10.24
C ILE A 98 20.24 13.01 -9.67
N GLN A 99 21.03 13.19 -8.60
CA GLN A 99 21.33 14.52 -8.05
C GLN A 99 21.96 15.43 -9.11
N ARG A 100 23.00 14.94 -9.81
CA ARG A 100 23.71 15.69 -10.85
C ARG A 100 22.78 16.03 -12.02
N HIS A 101 21.96 15.07 -12.47
CA HIS A 101 20.98 15.28 -13.53
C HIS A 101 19.95 16.35 -13.16
N LEU A 102 19.40 16.28 -11.93
CA LEU A 102 18.42 17.24 -11.44
C LEU A 102 19.03 18.65 -11.23
N ILE A 103 20.32 18.74 -10.90
CA ILE A 103 21.04 20.01 -10.79
C ILE A 103 21.38 20.58 -12.16
N ASN A 104 22.02 19.80 -13.04
CA ASN A 104 22.56 20.28 -14.31
C ASN A 104 21.47 20.59 -15.35
N ASN A 105 20.35 19.86 -15.30
CA ASN A 105 19.27 20.16 -16.23
C ASN A 105 18.41 21.31 -15.75
N GLU A 106 18.78 21.95 -14.52
CA GLU A 106 17.82 22.88 -13.94
C GLU A 106 16.49 22.53 -14.56
N TYR A 107 15.92 21.36 -14.19
CA TYR A 107 14.80 20.80 -14.95
C TYR A 107 13.94 21.99 -15.20
N LYS A 108 13.84 22.44 -16.43
CA LYS A 108 13.22 23.72 -16.77
C LYS A 108 11.90 23.64 -16.05
N ILE A 109 11.89 24.15 -14.79
CA ILE A 109 10.74 24.22 -13.93
C ILE A 109 9.88 25.19 -14.71
N ASN A 110 9.32 24.62 -15.76
CA ASN A 110 8.43 25.34 -16.63
C ASN A 110 7.05 25.31 -15.98
N ASP A 111 6.14 26.09 -16.51
CA ASP A 111 4.78 26.20 -15.98
C ASP A 111 3.98 24.88 -15.98
N TYR A 112 4.53 23.81 -16.52
CA TYR A 112 3.87 22.52 -16.74
C TYR A 112 4.52 21.34 -16.02
N LEU A 113 5.50 21.56 -15.11
CA LEU A 113 6.06 20.49 -14.32
C LEU A 113 5.29 20.33 -13.01
N TYR A 114 4.54 19.24 -12.92
CA TYR A 114 3.72 18.88 -11.77
C TYR A 114 4.23 17.58 -11.13
N ILE A 115 3.85 17.36 -9.86
CA ILE A 115 4.17 16.11 -9.16
C ILE A 115 3.44 14.95 -9.86
N PRO A 116 4.14 13.93 -10.41
CA PRO A 116 3.51 12.91 -11.25
C PRO A 116 2.34 12.15 -10.62
N ILE A 117 2.36 12.01 -9.30
CA ILE A 117 1.28 11.34 -8.52
C ILE A 117 0.23 12.32 -8.00
N ASN A 118 0.41 13.62 -8.19
CA ASN A 118 -0.54 14.65 -7.77
C ASN A 118 -0.44 15.87 -8.66
N LEU A 119 -1.14 15.84 -9.78
CA LEU A 119 -1.11 16.90 -10.80
C LEU A 119 -1.85 18.19 -10.39
N ASN A 120 -2.33 18.32 -9.15
CA ASN A 120 -2.76 19.60 -8.58
C ASN A 120 -1.58 20.39 -7.99
N LYS A 121 -0.42 19.74 -7.80
CA LYS A 121 0.75 20.32 -7.15
C LYS A 121 1.85 20.58 -8.17
N LYS A 122 1.98 21.87 -8.57
CA LYS A 122 3.06 22.31 -9.45
C LYS A 122 4.39 22.28 -8.71
N ILE A 123 5.42 21.67 -9.29
CA ILE A 123 6.77 21.67 -8.73
C ILE A 123 7.40 23.05 -8.97
N CYS A 124 7.82 23.71 -7.87
CA CYS A 124 8.54 24.96 -7.91
C CYS A 124 10.06 24.76 -7.79
N LYS A 125 10.46 23.71 -7.05
CA LYS A 125 11.87 23.37 -6.84
C LYS A 125 12.00 21.88 -6.50
N ILE A 126 13.02 21.24 -7.05
CA ILE A 126 13.43 19.89 -6.64
C ILE A 126 14.67 20.03 -5.74
N ASN A 127 14.60 19.47 -4.53
CA ASN A 127 15.72 19.47 -3.59
C ASN A 127 16.72 18.35 -3.93
N ALA A 128 17.44 18.50 -5.05
CA ALA A 128 18.31 17.48 -5.60
C ALA A 128 19.35 16.95 -4.59
N SER A 129 19.93 17.82 -3.75
CA SER A 129 20.91 17.43 -2.72
C SER A 129 20.31 16.51 -1.63
N LYS A 130 18.99 16.50 -1.47
CA LYS A 130 18.25 15.67 -0.50
C LYS A 130 17.69 14.37 -1.11
N VAL A 131 17.92 14.13 -2.40
CA VAL A 131 17.56 12.85 -3.03
C VAL A 131 18.38 11.73 -2.40
N LYS A 132 17.72 10.68 -1.95
CA LYS A 132 18.37 9.52 -1.31
C LYS A 132 17.70 8.21 -1.67
N ILE A 133 18.49 7.12 -1.62
CA ILE A 133 17.99 5.75 -1.78
C ILE A 133 17.82 5.14 -0.40
N LEU A 134 16.64 4.58 -0.14
CA LEU A 134 16.37 3.88 1.11
C LEU A 134 17.01 2.49 1.09
N GLN A 135 17.52 2.06 2.25
CA GLN A 135 18.16 0.75 2.44
C GLN A 135 17.10 -0.33 2.70
N SER A 136 16.28 -0.61 1.70
CA SER A 136 15.31 -1.70 1.70
C SER A 136 15.58 -2.67 0.55
N LYS A 137 14.86 -3.77 0.47
CA LYS A 137 15.00 -4.78 -0.59
C LYS A 137 14.88 -4.19 -2.00
N THR A 138 13.92 -3.32 -2.21
CA THR A 138 13.62 -2.71 -3.51
C THR A 138 14.39 -1.40 -3.76
N LYS A 139 15.11 -0.88 -2.76
CA LYS A 139 15.93 0.35 -2.83
C LYS A 139 15.19 1.54 -3.45
N PRO A 140 14.05 1.96 -2.90
CA PRO A 140 13.29 3.06 -3.44
C PRO A 140 14.02 4.39 -3.28
N ILE A 141 13.74 5.32 -4.21
CA ILE A 141 14.42 6.60 -4.32
C ILE A 141 13.46 7.70 -3.86
N LEU A 142 13.82 8.42 -2.80
CA LEU A 142 13.08 9.59 -2.32
C LEU A 142 13.47 10.83 -3.12
N ILE A 143 12.46 11.56 -3.61
CA ILE A 143 12.60 12.78 -4.39
C ILE A 143 11.85 13.92 -3.67
N PRO A 144 12.54 14.68 -2.82
CA PRO A 144 11.95 15.82 -2.15
C PRO A 144 11.82 17.02 -3.09
N CYS A 145 10.66 17.67 -3.08
CA CYS A 145 10.39 18.87 -3.86
C CYS A 145 9.60 19.91 -3.05
N ILE A 146 9.50 21.11 -3.59
CA ILE A 146 8.68 22.19 -3.08
C ILE A 146 7.59 22.48 -4.11
N HIS A 147 6.36 22.62 -3.64
CA HIS A 147 5.23 23.12 -4.43
C HIS A 147 4.61 24.33 -3.74
N LYS A 148 3.82 25.11 -4.48
CA LYS A 148 3.03 26.20 -3.91
C LYS A 148 1.57 25.79 -3.75
N GLU A 149 1.01 26.15 -2.63
CA GLU A 149 -0.42 26.04 -2.33
C GLU A 149 -0.84 27.33 -1.63
N ASP A 150 -1.80 28.05 -2.18
CA ASP A 150 -2.21 29.39 -1.71
C ASP A 150 -1.06 30.37 -1.55
N ASN A 151 -0.13 30.38 -2.50
CA ASN A 151 1.13 31.16 -2.50
C ASN A 151 2.12 30.82 -1.37
N VAL A 152 1.87 29.78 -0.57
CA VAL A 152 2.78 29.29 0.46
C VAL A 152 3.60 28.12 -0.08
N GLU A 153 4.90 28.14 0.14
CA GLU A 153 5.78 27.04 -0.21
C GLU A 153 5.61 25.88 0.79
N LYS A 154 5.28 24.71 0.28
CA LYS A 154 5.14 23.49 1.07
C LYS A 154 6.07 22.41 0.55
N ASN A 155 6.67 21.66 1.49
CA ASN A 155 7.47 20.48 1.15
C ASN A 155 6.57 19.32 0.75
N TYR A 156 7.01 18.59 -0.27
CA TYR A 156 6.39 17.35 -0.69
C TYR A 156 7.49 16.34 -1.05
N THR A 157 7.29 15.09 -0.70
CA THR A 157 8.23 14.03 -1.08
C THR A 157 7.46 12.91 -1.76
N PHE A 158 7.93 12.47 -2.89
CA PHE A 158 7.45 11.26 -3.54
C PHE A 158 8.60 10.27 -3.72
N MET A 159 8.26 9.03 -3.90
CA MET A 159 9.19 7.93 -3.95
C MET A 159 9.05 7.20 -5.28
N LEU A 160 10.15 7.02 -6.01
CA LEU A 160 10.20 6.11 -7.15
C LEU A 160 10.62 4.73 -6.64
N LYS A 161 9.73 3.76 -6.75
CA LYS A 161 9.92 2.39 -6.27
C LYS A 161 10.15 1.45 -7.46
N PRO A 162 11.27 0.68 -7.47
CA PRO A 162 11.56 -0.26 -8.56
C PRO A 162 10.79 -1.57 -8.41
N GLU A 163 9.47 -1.53 -8.54
CA GLU A 163 8.58 -2.70 -8.53
C GLU A 163 7.23 -2.39 -9.20
N ASP A 164 6.43 -3.43 -9.45
CA ASP A 164 5.06 -3.28 -9.95
C ASP A 164 4.13 -2.83 -8.82
N LEU A 165 3.52 -1.67 -8.99
CA LEU A 165 2.65 -1.05 -7.98
C LEU A 165 1.15 -1.16 -8.30
N ARG A 166 0.74 -1.95 -9.31
CA ARG A 166 -0.69 -2.06 -9.68
C ARG A 166 -1.54 -2.62 -8.54
N LYS A 167 -1.02 -3.59 -7.81
CA LYS A 167 -1.71 -4.20 -6.67
C LYS A 167 -1.90 -3.20 -5.54
N GLU A 168 -0.84 -2.52 -5.13
CA GLU A 168 -0.90 -1.46 -4.13
C GLU A 168 -1.85 -0.33 -4.54
N TYR A 169 -1.82 0.07 -5.81
CA TYR A 169 -2.70 1.09 -6.36
C TYR A 169 -4.17 0.71 -6.21
N ILE A 170 -4.56 -0.52 -6.59
CA ILE A 170 -5.94 -0.99 -6.45
C ILE A 170 -6.35 -1.04 -4.99
N ILE A 171 -5.51 -1.58 -4.11
CA ILE A 171 -5.81 -1.67 -2.68
C ILE A 171 -5.99 -0.28 -2.07
N MET A 172 -5.11 0.67 -2.38
CA MET A 172 -5.24 2.03 -1.88
C MET A 172 -6.50 2.72 -2.39
N ASN A 173 -6.93 2.47 -3.63
CA ASN A 173 -8.20 2.97 -4.13
C ASN A 173 -9.40 2.31 -3.43
N ILE A 174 -9.33 1.01 -3.12
CA ILE A 174 -10.36 0.36 -2.28
C ILE A 174 -10.43 1.01 -0.90
N ILE A 175 -9.28 1.32 -0.29
CA ILE A 175 -9.22 2.00 1.02
C ILE A 175 -9.85 3.40 0.94
N LYS A 176 -9.59 4.17 -0.14
CA LYS A 176 -10.24 5.47 -0.37
C LYS A 176 -11.76 5.35 -0.54
N ILE A 177 -12.23 4.31 -1.22
CA ILE A 177 -13.67 4.02 -1.34
C ILE A 177 -14.27 3.69 0.02
N ILE A 178 -13.60 2.88 0.84
CA ILE A 178 -14.02 2.55 2.21
C ILE A 178 -14.13 3.83 3.05
N ASP A 179 -13.13 4.70 3.03
CA ASP A 179 -13.14 5.98 3.75
C ASP A 179 -14.33 6.85 3.33
N ASN A 180 -14.57 6.95 2.03
CA ASN A 180 -15.71 7.70 1.49
C ASN A 180 -17.06 7.12 1.93
N ILE A 181 -17.26 5.80 1.88
CA ILE A 181 -18.49 5.15 2.34
C ILE A 181 -18.75 5.45 3.81
N LEU A 182 -17.73 5.29 4.67
CA LEU A 182 -17.88 5.55 6.10
C LEU A 182 -18.23 7.00 6.42
N LYS A 183 -17.62 7.94 5.73
CA LYS A 183 -17.90 9.38 5.87
C LYS A 183 -19.28 9.77 5.34
N THR A 184 -19.68 9.24 4.18
CA THR A 184 -20.94 9.64 3.54
C THR A 184 -22.18 8.98 4.13
N GLU A 185 -22.09 7.71 4.59
CA GLU A 185 -23.24 6.98 5.10
C GLU A 185 -23.42 7.07 6.62
N LEU A 186 -22.33 7.29 7.36
CA LEU A 186 -22.34 7.26 8.83
C LEU A 186 -21.91 8.57 9.46
N ASP A 187 -21.50 9.56 8.67
CA ASP A 187 -20.81 10.77 9.15
C ASP A 187 -19.66 10.42 10.10
N LEU A 188 -18.96 9.32 9.80
CA LEU A 188 -17.91 8.73 10.62
C LEU A 188 -16.54 8.88 9.97
N ASP A 189 -15.76 9.84 10.44
CA ASP A 189 -14.34 9.96 10.08
C ASP A 189 -13.47 9.13 11.04
N LEU A 190 -12.95 8.03 10.54
CA LEU A 190 -12.01 7.17 11.24
C LEU A 190 -10.54 7.55 11.00
N HIS A 191 -10.27 8.71 10.45
CA HIS A 191 -8.92 9.21 10.15
C HIS A 191 -8.07 8.22 9.35
N ILE A 192 -8.67 7.64 8.29
CA ILE A 192 -7.98 6.70 7.41
C ILE A 192 -6.92 7.44 6.61
N VAL A 193 -5.65 7.18 6.91
CA VAL A 193 -4.52 7.73 6.15
C VAL A 193 -4.41 7.01 4.82
N THR A 194 -4.52 7.75 3.73
CA THR A 194 -4.32 7.25 2.37
C THR A 194 -3.19 8.01 1.69
N TYR A 195 -2.59 7.41 0.68
CA TYR A 195 -1.52 8.05 -0.10
C TYR A 195 -1.71 7.76 -1.58
N ASN A 196 -1.10 8.59 -2.43
CA ASN A 196 -1.20 8.44 -3.86
C ASN A 196 -0.17 7.46 -4.39
N ILE A 197 -0.59 6.65 -5.36
CA ILE A 197 0.26 5.68 -6.05
C ILE A 197 0.03 5.84 -7.55
N LEU A 198 1.08 5.74 -8.34
CA LEU A 198 1.01 5.75 -9.79
C LEU A 198 1.87 4.62 -10.36
N PRO A 199 1.28 3.51 -10.81
CA PRO A 199 1.98 2.47 -11.54
C PRO A 199 2.48 3.03 -12.89
N ILE A 200 3.76 2.81 -13.20
CA ILE A 200 4.39 3.26 -14.45
C ILE A 200 4.67 2.08 -15.38
N SER A 201 5.13 0.99 -14.81
CA SER A 201 5.47 -0.23 -15.53
C SER A 201 5.55 -1.41 -14.55
N GLU A 202 5.73 -2.63 -15.04
CA GLU A 202 5.98 -3.83 -14.22
C GLU A 202 7.20 -3.72 -13.29
N LYS A 203 8.05 -2.72 -13.51
CA LYS A 203 9.32 -2.55 -12.79
C LYS A 203 9.42 -1.25 -12.03
N PHE A 204 8.50 -0.32 -12.19
CA PHE A 204 8.57 1.01 -11.60
C PHE A 204 7.20 1.60 -11.34
N GLY A 205 7.08 2.32 -10.23
CA GLY A 205 5.96 3.18 -9.95
C GLY A 205 6.32 4.25 -8.92
N PHE A 206 5.47 5.26 -8.81
CA PHE A 206 5.59 6.31 -7.81
C PHE A 206 4.64 6.08 -6.65
N ILE A 207 5.12 6.40 -5.44
CA ILE A 207 4.33 6.42 -4.20
C ILE A 207 4.52 7.76 -3.52
N GLU A 208 3.46 8.33 -2.98
CA GLU A 208 3.53 9.47 -2.07
C GLU A 208 4.21 9.05 -0.77
N PHE A 209 5.20 9.84 -0.33
CA PHE A 209 5.88 9.61 0.93
C PHE A 209 5.22 10.43 2.03
N ILE A 210 4.60 9.76 2.99
CA ILE A 210 3.98 10.41 4.14
C ILE A 210 5.07 10.88 5.09
N SER A 211 5.31 12.17 5.11
CA SER A 211 6.30 12.80 6.00
C SER A 211 5.81 12.75 7.45
N ASN A 212 6.74 12.69 8.40
CA ASN A 212 6.45 12.61 9.84
C ASN A 212 5.57 11.41 10.23
N ALA A 213 5.78 10.28 9.54
CA ALA A 213 5.25 8.99 9.92
C ALA A 213 6.40 8.04 10.26
N TYR A 214 6.19 7.19 11.25
CA TYR A 214 7.19 6.31 11.84
C TYR A 214 6.66 4.89 11.86
N THR A 215 7.50 3.89 11.63
CA THR A 215 7.07 2.49 11.81
C THR A 215 6.94 2.17 13.30
N ILE A 216 6.00 1.29 13.64
CA ILE A 216 5.91 0.82 15.05
C ILE A 216 7.19 0.08 15.45
N TYR A 217 7.89 -0.53 14.47
CA TYR A 217 9.17 -1.15 14.70
C TYR A 217 10.24 -0.15 15.18
N ASP A 218 10.41 0.98 14.49
CA ASP A 218 11.39 2.01 14.85
C ASP A 218 11.09 2.59 16.24
N ILE A 219 9.82 2.88 16.54
CA ILE A 219 9.40 3.35 17.86
C ILE A 219 9.77 2.37 18.95
N LYS A 220 9.55 1.06 18.73
CA LYS A 220 9.79 0.03 19.72
C LYS A 220 11.28 -0.29 19.94
N GLU A 221 12.07 -0.35 18.86
CA GLU A 221 13.45 -0.84 18.92
C GLU A 221 14.48 0.29 19.05
N GLU A 222 14.28 1.44 18.42
CA GLU A 222 15.23 2.54 18.42
C GLU A 222 15.01 3.50 19.58
N GLU A 223 13.77 3.88 19.85
CA GLU A 223 13.45 4.92 20.83
C GLU A 223 13.17 4.38 22.23
N LYS A 224 12.90 3.08 22.38
CA LYS A 224 12.57 2.42 23.66
C LYS A 224 11.37 3.03 24.42
N PHE A 225 10.58 3.86 23.76
CA PHE A 225 9.39 4.51 24.31
C PHE A 225 8.11 3.72 23.99
N SER A 226 7.07 3.97 24.78
CA SER A 226 5.73 3.59 24.37
C SER A 226 5.29 4.45 23.17
N ILE A 227 4.38 3.93 22.32
CA ILE A 227 3.81 4.67 21.19
C ILE A 227 3.27 6.04 21.66
N GLN A 228 2.57 6.07 22.79
CA GLN A 228 2.01 7.31 23.34
C GLN A 228 3.09 8.33 23.66
N ASN A 229 4.13 7.95 24.40
CA ASN A 229 5.20 8.86 24.79
C ASN A 229 5.98 9.38 23.58
N PHE A 230 6.26 8.50 22.61
CA PHE A 230 6.94 8.86 21.39
C PHE A 230 6.16 9.93 20.59
N ILE A 231 4.85 9.74 20.40
CA ILE A 231 4.04 10.68 19.64
C ILE A 231 3.91 12.02 20.36
N ILE A 232 3.74 12.03 21.68
CA ILE A 232 3.72 13.27 22.47
C ILE A 232 5.06 14.02 22.35
N GLU A 233 6.19 13.33 22.32
CA GLU A 233 7.50 13.93 22.09
C GLU A 233 7.59 14.57 20.69
N LYS A 234 7.13 13.87 19.65
CA LYS A 234 7.16 14.37 18.25
C LYS A 234 6.10 15.45 17.97
N ASN A 235 5.06 15.52 18.79
CA ASN A 235 3.97 16.50 18.68
C ASN A 235 3.54 16.97 20.08
N PRO A 236 4.29 17.90 20.70
CA PRO A 236 4.01 18.34 22.07
C PRO A 236 2.65 19.05 22.24
N THR A 237 1.99 19.43 21.15
CA THR A 237 0.68 20.11 21.19
C THR A 237 -0.49 19.12 21.30
N ILE A 238 -0.28 17.84 21.01
CA ILE A 238 -1.34 16.83 21.09
C ILE A 238 -1.57 16.42 22.54
N THR A 239 -2.80 16.34 22.95
CA THR A 239 -3.16 15.80 24.27
C THR A 239 -3.17 14.26 24.26
N ALA A 240 -2.88 13.63 25.40
CA ALA A 240 -2.95 12.17 25.50
C ALA A 240 -4.37 11.62 25.22
N SER A 241 -5.41 12.41 25.49
CA SER A 241 -6.80 12.06 25.18
C SER A 241 -7.05 12.05 23.68
N GLU A 242 -6.65 13.09 22.99
CA GLU A 242 -6.78 13.25 21.54
C GLU A 242 -5.97 12.16 20.78
N LEU A 243 -4.73 11.92 21.20
CA LEU A 243 -3.92 10.86 20.64
C LEU A 243 -4.58 9.49 20.76
N ARG A 244 -5.11 9.14 21.93
CA ARG A 244 -5.78 7.86 22.13
C ARG A 244 -7.02 7.71 21.27
N GLU A 245 -7.79 8.78 21.09
CA GLU A 245 -8.99 8.80 20.23
C GLU A 245 -8.59 8.65 18.76
N ASN A 246 -7.61 9.41 18.29
CA ASN A 246 -7.08 9.35 16.93
C ASN A 246 -6.55 7.94 16.59
N PHE A 247 -5.79 7.38 17.53
CA PHE A 247 -5.25 6.03 17.38
C PHE A 247 -6.37 4.99 17.35
N SER A 248 -7.36 5.09 18.24
CA SER A 248 -8.47 4.14 18.32
C SER A 248 -9.30 4.11 17.04
N LYS A 249 -9.61 5.29 16.48
CA LYS A 249 -10.34 5.42 15.22
C LYS A 249 -9.59 4.81 14.04
N SER A 250 -8.37 5.25 13.81
CA SER A 250 -7.58 4.78 12.66
C SER A 250 -7.19 3.30 12.79
N CYS A 251 -6.91 2.83 13.99
CA CYS A 251 -6.68 1.42 14.28
C CYS A 251 -7.91 0.56 13.97
N ALA A 252 -9.11 1.02 14.34
CA ALA A 252 -10.35 0.31 14.04
C ALA A 252 -10.56 0.20 12.53
N ALA A 253 -10.37 1.29 11.79
CA ALA A 253 -10.47 1.29 10.33
C ALA A 253 -9.52 0.27 9.70
N TYR A 254 -8.23 0.33 10.05
CA TYR A 254 -7.23 -0.57 9.45
C TYR A 254 -7.37 -2.03 9.90
N CYS A 255 -7.93 -2.31 11.09
CA CYS A 255 -8.30 -3.67 11.48
C CYS A 255 -9.42 -4.23 10.59
N VAL A 256 -10.47 -3.44 10.34
CA VAL A 256 -11.57 -3.84 9.45
C VAL A 256 -11.11 -3.99 8.01
N ILE A 257 -10.35 -3.04 7.47
CA ILE A 257 -9.76 -3.09 6.12
C ILE A 257 -8.90 -4.34 5.96
N THR A 258 -7.98 -4.58 6.90
CA THR A 258 -7.10 -5.75 6.90
C THR A 258 -7.87 -7.05 6.93
N TYR A 259 -8.92 -7.11 7.72
CA TYR A 259 -9.82 -8.27 7.78
C TYR A 259 -10.55 -8.49 6.46
N LEU A 260 -11.22 -7.47 5.93
CA LEU A 260 -12.05 -7.60 4.73
C LEU A 260 -11.23 -7.91 3.48
N LEU A 261 -10.06 -7.29 3.33
CA LEU A 261 -9.16 -7.50 2.19
C LEU A 261 -8.17 -8.66 2.41
N GLY A 262 -8.18 -9.29 3.60
CA GLY A 262 -7.25 -10.37 3.94
C GLY A 262 -5.79 -10.00 3.77
N ILE A 263 -5.42 -8.77 4.23
CA ILE A 263 -4.05 -8.27 4.12
C ILE A 263 -3.16 -9.03 5.10
N GLY A 264 -2.17 -9.73 4.57
CA GLY A 264 -1.20 -10.54 5.33
C GLY A 264 0.13 -9.83 5.60
N ASP A 265 1.07 -10.57 6.19
CA ASP A 265 2.45 -10.15 6.50
C ASP A 265 2.54 -8.83 7.28
N ARG A 266 1.66 -8.62 8.25
CA ARG A 266 1.63 -7.42 9.08
C ARG A 266 2.66 -7.51 10.20
N HIS A 267 3.95 -7.29 9.90
CA HIS A 267 4.99 -7.04 10.90
C HIS A 267 5.06 -5.54 11.24
N LEU A 268 5.77 -5.20 12.32
CA LEU A 268 5.79 -3.83 12.85
C LEU A 268 6.44 -2.79 11.92
N GLU A 269 7.24 -3.23 10.94
CA GLU A 269 7.80 -2.35 9.89
C GLU A 269 6.76 -2.00 8.80
N ASN A 270 5.65 -2.77 8.69
CA ASN A 270 4.56 -2.53 7.73
C ASN A 270 3.37 -1.77 8.34
N ILE A 271 3.50 -1.34 9.59
CA ILE A 271 2.50 -0.56 10.32
C ILE A 271 3.14 0.76 10.72
N MET A 272 2.59 1.85 10.25
CA MET A 272 3.10 3.20 10.51
C MET A 272 2.11 4.02 11.34
N ILE A 273 2.63 5.04 12.01
CA ILE A 273 1.85 6.01 12.76
C ILE A 273 2.33 7.43 12.45
N THR A 274 1.41 8.35 12.23
CA THR A 274 1.72 9.77 12.04
C THR A 274 1.95 10.49 13.37
N LYS A 275 2.52 11.68 13.34
CA LYS A 275 2.68 12.52 14.54
C LYS A 275 1.35 12.95 15.18
N GLU A 276 0.23 12.84 14.46
CA GLU A 276 -1.13 13.07 14.96
C GLU A 276 -1.72 11.83 15.63
N GLY A 277 -1.02 10.68 15.61
CA GLY A 277 -1.49 9.43 16.20
C GLY A 277 -2.35 8.57 15.26
N TYR A 278 -2.41 8.86 13.95
CA TYR A 278 -3.14 8.05 12.99
C TYR A 278 -2.28 6.86 12.54
N ILE A 279 -2.77 5.66 12.80
CA ILE A 279 -2.13 4.41 12.34
C ILE A 279 -2.55 4.08 10.92
N PHE A 280 -1.63 3.55 10.11
CA PHE A 280 -1.91 3.06 8.77
C PHE A 280 -0.94 1.96 8.33
N ASN A 281 -1.33 1.21 7.32
CA ASN A 281 -0.53 0.13 6.77
C ASN A 281 0.17 0.54 5.47
N ILE A 282 1.36 0.01 5.28
CA ILE A 282 2.13 0.07 4.02
C ILE A 282 2.46 -1.35 3.55
N ASP A 283 2.91 -1.50 2.32
CA ASP A 283 3.32 -2.77 1.71
C ASP A 283 2.19 -3.83 1.70
N PHE A 284 1.44 -3.86 0.62
CA PHE A 284 0.33 -4.78 0.42
C PHE A 284 0.72 -5.99 -0.46
N GLY A 285 1.93 -6.53 -0.25
CA GLY A 285 2.45 -7.68 -0.98
C GLY A 285 1.54 -8.92 -0.90
N TYR A 286 0.89 -9.13 0.24
CA TYR A 286 0.03 -10.28 0.51
C TYR A 286 -1.39 -9.85 0.85
N VAL A 287 -2.36 -10.30 0.07
CA VAL A 287 -3.79 -9.96 0.22
C VAL A 287 -4.67 -11.16 -0.09
N LEU A 288 -5.96 -11.03 0.13
CA LEU A 288 -6.96 -12.09 -0.04
C LEU A 288 -6.65 -13.36 0.76
N GLY A 289 -6.00 -13.21 1.91
CA GLY A 289 -5.59 -14.34 2.75
C GLY A 289 -4.40 -15.13 2.22
N LEU A 290 -3.71 -14.63 1.21
CA LEU A 290 -2.47 -15.19 0.67
C LEU A 290 -1.28 -14.80 1.56
N ASP A 291 -1.29 -15.20 2.84
CA ASP A 291 -0.19 -14.94 3.77
C ASP A 291 0.86 -16.06 3.65
N PRO A 292 2.17 -15.75 3.62
CA PRO A 292 3.22 -16.76 3.61
C PRO A 292 3.29 -17.54 4.93
N LYS A 293 2.64 -17.05 5.97
CA LYS A 293 2.65 -17.63 7.34
C LYS A 293 1.34 -18.37 7.61
N LEU A 294 1.43 -19.65 7.92
CA LEU A 294 0.28 -20.56 8.07
C LEU A 294 -0.70 -20.18 9.20
N LEU A 295 -0.26 -19.42 10.20
CA LEU A 295 -1.02 -19.07 11.41
C LEU A 295 -1.09 -17.55 11.63
N SER A 296 -1.16 -16.78 10.56
CA SER A 296 -1.29 -15.33 10.69
C SER A 296 -2.64 -14.95 11.29
N PRO A 297 -2.67 -13.99 12.23
CA PRO A 297 -3.91 -13.46 12.75
C PRO A 297 -4.72 -12.77 11.65
N LYS A 298 -6.04 -12.66 11.83
CA LYS A 298 -6.92 -12.01 10.86
C LYS A 298 -6.61 -10.54 10.62
N PHE A 299 -6.04 -9.88 11.60
CA PHE A 299 -5.39 -8.56 11.56
C PHE A 299 -4.40 -8.46 12.72
N ARG A 300 -3.51 -7.48 12.67
CA ARG A 300 -2.51 -7.27 13.72
C ARG A 300 -3.04 -6.33 14.79
N LEU A 301 -3.04 -6.78 16.04
CA LEU A 301 -3.32 -5.97 17.23
C LEU A 301 -2.34 -6.39 18.32
N THR A 302 -1.30 -5.60 18.56
CA THR A 302 -0.26 -5.90 19.54
C THR A 302 -0.56 -5.30 20.90
N THR A 303 0.16 -5.75 21.93
CA THR A 303 0.06 -5.17 23.27
C THR A 303 0.35 -3.67 23.25
N GLU A 304 1.39 -3.26 22.52
CA GLU A 304 1.78 -1.86 22.41
C GLU A 304 0.68 -1.00 21.76
N MET A 305 -0.05 -1.57 20.78
CA MET A 305 -1.21 -0.89 20.17
C MET A 305 -2.38 -0.78 21.15
N ILE A 306 -2.61 -1.79 21.98
CA ILE A 306 -3.64 -1.76 23.03
C ILE A 306 -3.25 -0.74 24.11
N ASP A 307 -1.98 -0.70 24.50
CA ASP A 307 -1.45 0.27 25.48
C ASP A 307 -1.54 1.70 24.95
N ALA A 308 -1.34 1.91 23.64
CA ALA A 308 -1.55 3.23 23.00
C ALA A 308 -2.99 3.73 23.12
N MET A 309 -3.96 2.81 23.24
CA MET A 309 -5.37 3.13 23.53
C MET A 309 -5.67 3.24 25.03
N GLY A 310 -4.65 3.11 25.90
CA GLY A 310 -4.80 3.17 27.36
C GLY A 310 -5.11 1.83 28.03
N GLY A 311 -4.89 0.71 27.35
CA GLY A 311 -5.07 -0.66 27.84
C GLY A 311 -6.48 -1.22 27.60
N LEU A 312 -6.64 -2.51 27.88
CA LEU A 312 -7.87 -3.29 27.61
C LEU A 312 -9.15 -2.75 28.28
N HIS A 313 -9.01 -2.07 29.41
CA HIS A 313 -10.13 -1.55 30.20
C HIS A 313 -10.41 -0.06 29.96
N SER A 314 -9.69 0.56 29.03
CA SER A 314 -9.88 1.97 28.72
C SER A 314 -11.15 2.21 27.90
N LYS A 315 -11.74 3.42 28.07
CA LYS A 315 -12.86 3.85 27.22
C LYS A 315 -12.47 3.88 25.73
N TYR A 316 -11.20 4.14 25.40
CA TYR A 316 -10.71 4.22 24.02
C TYR A 316 -10.63 2.84 23.38
N PHE A 317 -10.28 1.80 24.13
CA PHE A 317 -10.33 0.43 23.62
C PHE A 317 -11.77 -0.05 23.43
N GLU A 318 -12.71 0.38 24.29
CA GLU A 318 -14.13 0.13 24.08
C GLU A 318 -14.65 0.85 22.83
N ASN A 319 -14.31 2.13 22.66
CA ASN A 319 -14.60 2.90 21.44
C ASN A 319 -14.04 2.21 20.19
N PHE A 320 -12.78 1.75 20.23
CA PHE A 320 -12.18 0.98 19.15
C PHE A 320 -13.03 -0.22 18.73
N LYS A 321 -13.52 -1.02 19.67
CA LYS A 321 -14.40 -2.16 19.39
C LYS A 321 -15.73 -1.73 18.76
N GLN A 322 -16.28 -0.61 19.20
CA GLN A 322 -17.49 -0.03 18.63
C GLN A 322 -17.24 0.46 17.20
N TYR A 323 -16.18 1.23 16.94
CA TYR A 323 -15.81 1.69 15.61
C TYR A 323 -15.59 0.53 14.65
N CYS A 324 -14.88 -0.52 15.05
CA CYS A 324 -14.73 -1.75 14.28
C CYS A 324 -16.09 -2.34 13.88
N THR A 325 -17.01 -2.46 14.84
CA THR A 325 -18.30 -3.09 14.61
C THR A 325 -19.20 -2.26 13.69
N ILE A 326 -19.21 -0.94 13.88
CA ILE A 326 -20.01 -0.01 13.08
C ILE A 326 -19.47 0.00 11.62
N ALA A 327 -18.15 0.15 11.44
CA ALA A 327 -17.53 0.15 10.13
C ALA A 327 -17.74 -1.19 9.40
N PHE A 328 -17.55 -2.31 10.09
CA PHE A 328 -17.78 -3.64 9.51
C PHE A 328 -19.23 -3.82 9.03
N ASN A 329 -20.23 -3.43 9.85
CA ASN A 329 -21.64 -3.54 9.46
C ASN A 329 -22.04 -2.59 8.33
N CYS A 330 -21.44 -1.42 8.23
CA CYS A 330 -21.65 -0.52 7.12
C CYS A 330 -21.11 -1.14 5.82
N LEU A 331 -19.86 -1.55 5.81
CA LEU A 331 -19.20 -2.07 4.62
C LEU A 331 -19.82 -3.38 4.09
N ARG A 332 -20.37 -4.20 4.95
CA ARG A 332 -21.10 -5.43 4.56
C ARG A 332 -22.30 -5.18 3.65
N LYS A 333 -22.92 -4.00 3.72
CA LYS A 333 -24.05 -3.63 2.86
C LYS A 333 -23.65 -3.47 1.40
N HIS A 334 -22.36 -3.21 1.15
CA HIS A 334 -21.78 -2.96 -0.17
C HIS A 334 -21.08 -4.20 -0.75
N VAL A 335 -21.53 -5.40 -0.39
CA VAL A 335 -20.89 -6.66 -0.79
C VAL A 335 -20.73 -6.78 -2.31
N ASP A 336 -21.68 -6.30 -3.10
CA ASP A 336 -21.62 -6.35 -4.57
C ASP A 336 -20.51 -5.45 -5.12
N LEU A 337 -20.33 -4.26 -4.55
CA LEU A 337 -19.21 -3.38 -4.88
C LEU A 337 -17.87 -4.06 -4.57
N PHE A 338 -17.74 -4.62 -3.38
CA PHE A 338 -16.52 -5.33 -2.99
C PHE A 338 -16.26 -6.57 -3.84
N TYR A 339 -17.30 -7.25 -4.31
CA TYR A 339 -17.15 -8.37 -5.25
C TYR A 339 -16.44 -7.91 -6.54
N ILE A 340 -16.87 -6.78 -7.13
CA ILE A 340 -16.25 -6.23 -8.33
C ILE A 340 -14.81 -5.79 -8.07
N LEU A 341 -14.56 -5.11 -6.94
CA LEU A 341 -13.23 -4.61 -6.58
C LEU A 341 -12.25 -5.76 -6.32
N ILE A 342 -12.69 -6.82 -5.64
CA ILE A 342 -11.90 -8.03 -5.41
C ILE A 342 -11.64 -8.78 -6.71
N LEU A 343 -12.59 -8.81 -7.63
CA LEU A 343 -12.41 -9.41 -8.95
C LEU A 343 -11.27 -8.72 -9.72
N GLN A 344 -11.21 -7.37 -9.69
CA GLN A 344 -10.10 -6.63 -10.28
C GLN A 344 -8.76 -6.97 -9.62
N LEU A 345 -8.74 -7.05 -8.29
CA LEU A 345 -7.54 -7.40 -7.52
C LEU A 345 -7.05 -8.82 -7.87
N THR A 346 -7.95 -9.80 -7.96
CA THR A 346 -7.58 -11.18 -8.34
C THR A 346 -7.01 -11.27 -9.75
N TYR A 347 -7.47 -10.41 -10.67
CA TYR A 347 -6.92 -10.35 -12.01
C TYR A 347 -5.43 -9.95 -12.00
N ILE A 348 -5.06 -8.92 -11.24
CA ILE A 348 -3.67 -8.48 -11.12
C ILE A 348 -2.81 -9.55 -10.43
N ILE A 349 -3.31 -10.12 -9.33
CA ILE A 349 -2.58 -11.18 -8.61
C ILE A 349 -2.34 -12.39 -9.52
N SER A 350 -3.31 -12.74 -10.38
CA SER A 350 -3.17 -13.85 -11.32
C SER A 350 -2.07 -13.61 -12.36
N GLN A 351 -1.86 -12.35 -12.76
CA GLN A 351 -0.76 -11.99 -13.65
C GLN A 351 0.61 -12.05 -12.96
N GLU A 352 0.69 -11.66 -11.68
CA GLU A 352 1.95 -11.64 -10.92
C GLU A 352 2.40 -13.04 -10.45
N SER A 353 1.47 -13.91 -10.09
CA SER A 353 1.78 -15.11 -9.31
C SER A 353 1.39 -16.43 -9.97
N ASN A 354 0.91 -16.46 -11.20
CA ASN A 354 0.33 -17.63 -11.88
C ASN A 354 -0.81 -18.32 -11.10
N LYS A 355 -1.34 -17.70 -10.04
CA LYS A 355 -2.49 -18.22 -9.30
C LYS A 355 -3.77 -17.93 -10.05
N LYS A 356 -4.57 -18.96 -10.27
CA LYS A 356 -5.89 -18.81 -10.91
C LYS A 356 -6.97 -18.70 -9.84
N PHE A 357 -7.76 -17.64 -9.90
CA PHE A 357 -8.95 -17.45 -9.09
C PHE A 357 -10.19 -17.76 -9.94
N THR A 358 -11.05 -18.64 -9.46
CA THR A 358 -12.38 -18.83 -10.06
C THR A 358 -13.38 -17.87 -9.42
N LEU A 359 -14.48 -17.60 -10.11
CA LEU A 359 -15.59 -16.81 -9.53
C LEU A 359 -16.12 -17.42 -8.24
N GLU A 360 -16.11 -18.76 -8.14
CA GLU A 360 -16.52 -19.48 -6.93
C GLU A 360 -15.56 -19.21 -5.76
N HIS A 361 -14.24 -19.19 -5.99
CA HIS A 361 -13.27 -18.81 -4.96
C HIS A 361 -13.52 -17.42 -4.43
N ILE A 362 -13.82 -16.46 -5.31
CA ILE A 362 -14.10 -15.07 -4.93
C ILE A 362 -15.41 -14.99 -4.14
N LYS A 363 -16.45 -15.65 -4.60
CA LYS A 363 -17.75 -15.71 -3.92
C LYS A 363 -17.60 -16.30 -2.51
N LYS A 364 -16.92 -17.43 -2.38
CA LYS A 364 -16.64 -18.06 -1.08
C LYS A 364 -15.83 -17.14 -0.15
N TYR A 365 -14.82 -16.44 -0.68
CA TYR A 365 -14.06 -15.45 0.08
C TYR A 365 -14.95 -14.33 0.64
N ILE A 366 -15.81 -13.75 -0.21
CA ILE A 366 -16.76 -12.72 0.17
C ILE A 366 -17.73 -13.22 1.24
N GLU A 367 -18.32 -14.40 1.06
CA GLU A 367 -19.22 -15.02 2.03
C GLU A 367 -18.56 -15.20 3.39
N GLN A 368 -17.31 -15.64 3.42
CA GLN A 368 -16.56 -15.86 4.66
C GLN A 368 -16.13 -14.57 5.37
N ARG A 369 -15.83 -13.50 4.64
CA ARG A 369 -15.28 -12.26 5.20
C ARG A 369 -16.35 -11.22 5.47
N PHE A 370 -17.36 -11.12 4.63
CA PHE A 370 -18.44 -10.15 4.77
C PHE A 370 -19.66 -10.74 5.47
N ILE A 371 -19.80 -12.08 5.49
CA ILE A 371 -20.94 -12.80 6.10
C ILE A 371 -22.29 -12.11 5.80
N PRO A 372 -22.64 -11.87 4.52
CA PRO A 372 -23.75 -10.98 4.13
C PRO A 372 -25.11 -11.46 4.61
N HIS A 373 -25.30 -12.77 4.78
CA HIS A 373 -26.57 -13.39 5.16
C HIS A 373 -26.89 -13.26 6.67
N LYS A 374 -25.92 -12.83 7.50
CA LYS A 374 -26.16 -12.69 8.95
C LYS A 374 -26.74 -11.33 9.31
N PRO A 375 -27.73 -11.28 10.25
CA PRO A 375 -28.17 -10.02 10.82
C PRO A 375 -27.00 -9.23 11.42
N ASN A 376 -27.09 -7.91 11.41
CA ASN A 376 -26.02 -7.03 11.91
C ASN A 376 -25.60 -7.33 13.35
N PHE A 377 -26.55 -7.69 14.21
CA PHE A 377 -26.26 -8.06 15.59
C PHE A 377 -25.34 -9.29 15.68
N ASN A 378 -25.66 -10.36 14.95
CA ASN A 378 -24.89 -11.60 14.95
C ASN A 378 -23.50 -11.38 14.32
N ALA A 379 -23.42 -10.60 13.24
CA ALA A 379 -22.16 -10.24 12.59
C ALA A 379 -21.27 -9.40 13.53
N SER A 380 -21.87 -8.51 14.32
CA SER A 380 -21.17 -7.73 15.35
C SER A 380 -20.55 -8.62 16.42
N ILE A 381 -21.26 -9.63 16.87
CA ILE A 381 -20.76 -10.60 17.86
C ILE A 381 -19.56 -11.37 17.27
N GLU A 382 -19.67 -11.85 16.04
CA GLU A 382 -18.56 -12.56 15.39
C GLU A 382 -17.35 -11.67 15.22
N PHE A 383 -17.52 -10.42 14.80
CA PHE A 383 -16.39 -9.51 14.64
C PHE A 383 -15.72 -9.18 15.99
N LYS A 384 -16.52 -8.96 17.05
CA LYS A 384 -16.00 -8.79 18.42
C LYS A 384 -15.22 -10.02 18.90
N TYR A 385 -15.68 -11.23 18.56
CA TYR A 385 -14.95 -12.46 18.85
C TYR A 385 -13.60 -12.54 18.10
N ILE A 386 -13.57 -12.08 16.84
CA ILE A 386 -12.32 -11.97 16.08
C ILE A 386 -11.36 -10.98 16.76
N ILE A 387 -11.85 -9.81 17.22
CA ILE A 387 -11.03 -8.84 17.96
C ILE A 387 -10.46 -9.48 19.23
N PHE A 388 -11.28 -10.15 20.02
CA PHE A 388 -10.87 -10.81 21.25
C PHE A 388 -9.78 -11.86 21.01
N ASN A 389 -9.94 -12.71 20.02
CA ASN A 389 -8.94 -13.73 19.67
C ASN A 389 -7.62 -13.11 19.19
N ASN A 390 -7.67 -11.99 18.45
CA ASN A 390 -6.46 -11.33 17.99
C ASN A 390 -5.74 -10.55 19.11
N SER A 391 -6.44 -10.06 20.12
CA SER A 391 -5.84 -9.37 21.28
C SER A 391 -5.12 -10.33 22.23
N ASN A 392 -5.50 -11.61 22.25
CA ASN A 392 -5.00 -12.62 23.18
C ASN A 392 -3.96 -13.58 22.59
N THR A 393 -3.58 -13.45 21.30
CA THR A 393 -2.70 -14.43 20.65
C THR A 393 -1.22 -14.05 20.73
N TYR A 394 -0.39 -14.98 21.22
CA TYR A 394 1.08 -14.95 21.14
C TYR A 394 1.62 -14.97 19.70
N SER A 395 0.77 -15.22 18.69
CA SER A 395 1.17 -15.32 17.28
C SER A 395 1.85 -14.06 16.77
N GLY A 396 1.46 -12.90 17.28
CA GLY A 396 2.06 -11.63 16.95
C GLY A 396 3.52 -11.51 17.34
N SER A 397 3.87 -11.85 18.58
CA SER A 397 5.26 -11.83 19.10
C SER A 397 6.14 -12.83 18.37
N MET A 398 5.60 -13.96 17.93
CA MET A 398 6.32 -14.94 17.11
C MET A 398 6.62 -14.40 15.71
N ILE A 399 5.69 -13.69 15.08
CA ILE A 399 5.91 -13.08 13.76
C ILE A 399 7.06 -12.08 13.83
N ASP A 400 7.10 -11.21 14.84
CA ASP A 400 8.18 -10.24 15.04
C ASP A 400 9.52 -10.93 15.33
N TYR A 401 9.52 -12.00 16.14
CA TYR A 401 10.72 -12.77 16.43
C TYR A 401 11.32 -13.39 15.16
N PHE A 402 10.51 -14.02 14.31
CA PHE A 402 10.99 -14.62 13.07
C PHE A 402 11.48 -13.56 12.07
N HIS A 403 10.79 -12.42 11.96
CA HIS A 403 11.21 -11.32 11.12
C HIS A 403 12.56 -10.75 11.57
N LYS A 404 12.72 -10.50 12.87
CA LYS A 404 13.96 -10.02 13.48
C LYS A 404 15.12 -11.00 13.26
N LYS A 405 14.88 -12.31 13.42
CA LYS A 405 15.86 -13.35 13.17
C LYS A 405 16.29 -13.42 11.71
N TYR A 406 15.33 -13.33 10.77
CA TYR A 406 15.62 -13.28 9.34
C TYR A 406 16.44 -12.05 8.94
N LYS A 407 16.09 -10.88 9.46
CA LYS A 407 16.82 -9.61 9.21
C LYS A 407 18.26 -9.67 9.76
N ARG A 408 18.50 -10.32 10.89
CA ARG A 408 19.83 -10.55 11.44
C ARG A 408 20.66 -11.48 10.54
N LEU A 409 20.09 -12.58 10.09
CA LEU A 409 20.75 -13.54 9.19
C LEU A 409 21.10 -12.90 7.84
N SER A 410 20.22 -12.08 7.28
CA SER A 410 20.47 -11.35 6.03
C SER A 410 21.51 -10.24 6.16
N LYS A 411 21.73 -9.68 7.37
CA LYS A 411 22.80 -8.72 7.64
C LYS A 411 24.15 -9.42 7.82
N SER A 412 24.20 -10.60 8.46
CA SER A 412 25.43 -11.35 8.68
C SER A 412 26.00 -11.95 7.38
N SER A 413 25.14 -12.31 6.42
CA SER A 413 25.57 -12.79 5.09
C SER A 413 26.15 -11.69 4.19
N LYS A 414 25.93 -10.40 4.51
CA LYS A 414 26.50 -9.26 3.78
C LYS A 414 27.88 -8.82 4.30
N SER A 415 28.32 -9.30 5.46
CA SER A 415 29.63 -8.98 6.04
C SER A 415 30.73 -10.00 5.70
N SER A 416 30.43 -11.06 4.94
CA SER A 416 31.37 -12.10 4.52
C SER A 416 31.26 -12.36 3.01
N THR A 417 31.60 -11.38 2.18
CA THR A 417 31.75 -11.61 0.74
C THR A 417 33.19 -11.48 0.33
N THR A 418 33.85 -12.63 0.19
CA THR A 418 34.79 -12.91 -0.90
C THR A 418 34.00 -13.55 -2.06
N PRO A 419 34.35 -13.28 -3.32
CA PRO A 419 33.55 -13.70 -4.45
C PRO A 419 33.84 -15.17 -4.79
N ASP A 420 32.88 -16.07 -4.66
CA ASP A 420 32.74 -17.22 -5.54
C ASP A 420 31.42 -17.99 -5.29
N THR A 421 30.89 -18.53 -6.43
CA THR A 421 29.85 -19.57 -6.55
C THR A 421 28.38 -19.16 -6.36
N THR A 422 27.77 -18.80 -7.47
CA THR A 422 26.33 -18.81 -7.77
C THR A 422 25.85 -20.23 -8.00
N HIS A 423 25.13 -20.88 -7.08
CA HIS A 423 24.12 -21.94 -7.32
C HIS A 423 23.65 -22.69 -6.04
N GLU A 424 24.23 -22.41 -4.84
CA GLU A 424 23.81 -23.09 -3.62
C GLU A 424 22.83 -22.32 -2.71
N HIS A 425 22.47 -21.06 -3.06
CA HIS A 425 21.70 -20.20 -2.17
C HIS A 425 20.19 -20.51 -2.11
N ASP A 426 19.60 -21.08 -3.16
CA ASP A 426 18.16 -21.39 -3.19
C ASP A 426 17.81 -22.65 -2.41
N GLN A 427 18.70 -23.62 -2.33
CA GLN A 427 18.46 -24.86 -1.56
C GLN A 427 18.58 -24.66 -0.05
N LYS A 428 19.47 -23.76 0.44
CA LYS A 428 19.58 -23.46 1.88
C LYS A 428 18.38 -22.67 2.41
N ASN A 429 17.78 -21.80 1.60
CA ASN A 429 16.58 -21.07 1.99
C ASN A 429 15.35 -21.98 2.10
N SER A 430 15.22 -22.99 1.23
CA SER A 430 14.14 -23.99 1.33
C SER A 430 14.29 -24.89 2.56
N SER A 431 15.51 -25.22 2.97
CA SER A 431 15.76 -26.08 4.14
C SER A 431 15.46 -25.38 5.47
N VAL A 432 15.67 -24.05 5.55
CA VAL A 432 15.32 -23.25 6.74
C VAL A 432 13.80 -23.10 6.87
N TYR A 433 13.08 -22.95 5.74
CA TYR A 433 11.62 -22.97 5.74
C TYR A 433 11.06 -24.34 6.14
N THR A 434 11.63 -25.40 5.63
CA THR A 434 11.22 -26.79 5.95
C THR A 434 11.51 -27.14 7.41
N SER A 435 12.65 -26.72 7.97
CA SER A 435 12.96 -26.91 9.39
C SER A 435 12.07 -26.07 10.32
N ALA A 436 11.69 -24.85 9.92
CA ALA A 436 10.71 -24.05 10.66
C ALA A 436 9.30 -24.70 10.65
N ILE A 437 8.88 -25.27 9.54
CA ILE A 437 7.62 -26.02 9.43
C ILE A 437 7.64 -27.27 10.32
N ASN A 438 8.74 -27.98 10.38
CA ASN A 438 8.88 -29.19 11.20
C ASN A 438 8.91 -28.87 12.71
N VAL A 439 9.48 -27.74 13.12
CA VAL A 439 9.41 -27.27 14.52
C VAL A 439 7.96 -26.85 14.88
N PHE A 440 7.20 -26.28 13.93
CA PHE A 440 5.80 -25.91 14.13
C PHE A 440 4.88 -27.14 14.25
N SER A 441 5.09 -28.18 13.44
CA SER A 441 4.30 -29.41 13.53
C SER A 441 4.57 -30.18 14.83
N GLY A 442 5.82 -30.15 15.33
CA GLY A 442 6.20 -30.69 16.63
C GLY A 442 5.57 -29.93 17.81
N ALA A 443 5.52 -28.60 17.75
CA ALA A 443 4.87 -27.77 18.76
C ALA A 443 3.36 -27.96 18.81
N GLN A 444 2.69 -28.14 17.66
CA GLN A 444 1.24 -28.44 17.62
C GLN A 444 0.87 -29.78 18.22
N SER A 445 1.70 -30.81 18.04
CA SER A 445 1.48 -32.13 18.65
C SER A 445 1.66 -32.10 20.17
N SER A 446 2.63 -31.32 20.65
CA SER A 446 2.87 -31.12 22.09
C SER A 446 1.76 -30.28 22.75
N PHE A 447 1.24 -29.27 22.04
CA PHE A 447 0.11 -28.44 22.51
C PHE A 447 -1.21 -29.23 22.57
N LYS A 448 -1.48 -30.05 21.53
CA LYS A 448 -2.67 -30.96 21.57
C LYS A 448 -2.60 -31.95 22.73
N LYS A 449 -1.43 -32.48 23.06
CA LYS A 449 -1.25 -33.36 24.21
C LYS A 449 -1.45 -32.67 25.58
N MET A 450 -1.14 -31.38 25.68
CA MET A 450 -1.34 -30.60 26.92
C MET A 450 -2.81 -30.29 27.24
N PHE A 451 -3.67 -30.22 26.23
CA PHE A 451 -5.09 -29.88 26.40
C PHE A 451 -6.06 -31.06 26.23
N SER A 452 -5.55 -32.27 25.94
CA SER A 452 -6.37 -33.50 25.87
C SER A 452 -6.35 -34.31 27.18
N SER A 453 -5.74 -33.78 28.23
CA SER A 453 -5.64 -34.40 29.58
C SER A 453 -6.19 -33.52 30.69
N SER A 454 -7.26 -32.77 30.38
CA SER A 454 -8.11 -32.13 31.40
C SER A 454 -9.58 -32.26 31.02
#